data_6b853a7687276d7d1cf8a71a5092672a
#
_entry.id   6b853a7687276d7d1cf8a71a5092672a
#
_cell.length_a   1.000
_cell.length_b   1.000
_cell.length_c   1.000
_cell.angle_alpha   90.00
_cell.angle_beta   90.00
_cell.angle_gamma   90.00
#
_symmetry.space_group_name_H-M   'P 1'
#
loop_
_entity.id
_entity.type
_entity.pdbx_description
1 polymer ?
#
loop_
_entity_poly.entity_id
_entity_poly.type
_entity_poly.pdbx_seq_one_letter_code
_entity_poly.pdbx_strand_id
1 'polypeptide(L)'
;MELLRPESAEAAAAALGNGSVALAGGTELVPLLRDGIVRAEKLVELRDVVPREVEGARIGAGATLAELEVDPTIPQVLREACALAASPQLRSMSTLGGNLLQATRCWYWRLKFPCYLNGGDVCHAKAGQHREHAIFGNERCASAHPSDPAAALLALGARLRTTTRELPLAELYRLPTDDDRNVTALEPGKLIL
;
A
#
# COMPACT_ATOMS: atom_id res chain seq x y z
N MET A 1 22.78 0.22 3.45
CA MET A 1 21.51 -0.29 2.87
C MET A 1 21.86 -0.93 1.53
N GLU A 2 21.53 -2.19 1.37
CA GLU A 2 21.81 -3.00 0.18
C GLU A 2 20.58 -3.00 -0.76
N LEU A 3 20.79 -3.02 -2.08
CA LEU A 3 19.73 -3.18 -3.07
C LEU A 3 19.82 -4.57 -3.69
N LEU A 4 18.80 -5.39 -3.47
CA LEU A 4 18.65 -6.71 -4.07
C LEU A 4 17.80 -6.61 -5.34
N ARG A 5 18.22 -7.29 -6.41
CA ARG A 5 17.51 -7.37 -7.69
C ARG A 5 17.20 -8.83 -7.99
N PRO A 6 16.05 -9.32 -7.50
CA PRO A 6 15.64 -10.70 -7.76
C PRO A 6 15.26 -10.91 -9.23
N GLU A 7 15.34 -12.15 -9.69
CA GLU A 7 15.03 -12.54 -11.07
C GLU A 7 13.55 -12.99 -11.24
N SER A 8 12.80 -13.15 -10.14
CA SER A 8 11.40 -13.54 -10.17
C SER A 8 10.63 -13.02 -8.95
N ALA A 9 9.29 -13.04 -9.04
CA ALA A 9 8.43 -12.66 -7.92
C ALA A 9 8.60 -13.60 -6.71
N GLU A 10 8.83 -14.89 -6.95
CA GLU A 10 9.09 -15.88 -5.91
C GLU A 10 10.43 -15.61 -5.21
N ALA A 11 11.48 -15.30 -5.98
CA ALA A 11 12.79 -14.90 -5.43
C ALA A 11 12.69 -13.60 -4.64
N ALA A 12 11.91 -12.62 -5.14
CA ALA A 12 11.64 -11.38 -4.44
C ALA A 12 10.89 -11.63 -3.12
N ALA A 13 9.85 -12.46 -3.14
CA ALA A 13 9.09 -12.83 -1.94
C ALA A 13 9.98 -13.55 -0.90
N ALA A 14 10.84 -14.45 -1.34
CA ALA A 14 11.78 -15.16 -0.47
C ALA A 14 12.86 -14.23 0.14
N ALA A 15 13.21 -13.13 -0.55
CA ALA A 15 14.16 -12.14 -0.06
C ALA A 15 13.55 -11.13 0.93
N LEU A 16 12.22 -11.09 1.07
CA LEU A 16 11.52 -10.24 2.02
C LEU A 16 11.54 -10.84 3.43
N GLY A 17 11.63 -9.98 4.43
CA GLY A 17 11.78 -10.35 5.84
C GLY A 17 13.18 -10.01 6.37
N ASN A 18 13.44 -10.23 7.67
CA ASN A 18 14.74 -10.02 8.30
C ASN A 18 15.40 -8.65 7.95
N GLY A 19 14.64 -7.56 8.09
CA GLY A 19 15.13 -6.20 7.83
C GLY A 19 15.12 -5.79 6.35
N SER A 20 14.57 -6.60 5.44
CA SER A 20 14.38 -6.24 4.04
C SER A 20 12.96 -5.73 3.77
N VAL A 21 12.84 -4.77 2.84
CA VAL A 21 11.56 -4.14 2.45
C VAL A 21 11.42 -4.11 0.94
N ALA A 22 10.19 -4.30 0.46
CA ALA A 22 9.87 -4.24 -0.95
C ALA A 22 9.96 -2.81 -1.51
N LEU A 23 10.65 -2.63 -2.62
CA LEU A 23 10.77 -1.36 -3.35
C LEU A 23 10.13 -1.50 -4.74
N ALA A 24 8.95 -0.93 -4.90
CA ALA A 24 8.32 -0.73 -6.22
C ALA A 24 8.65 0.67 -6.75
N GLY A 25 7.66 1.55 -6.95
CA GLY A 25 7.90 2.92 -7.42
C GLY A 25 8.58 3.86 -6.42
N GLY A 26 8.73 3.47 -5.16
CA GLY A 26 9.43 4.22 -4.11
C GLY A 26 8.69 5.45 -3.57
N THR A 27 7.59 5.87 -4.18
CA THR A 27 6.86 7.10 -3.83
C THR A 27 6.32 7.15 -2.41
N GLU A 28 6.12 6.00 -1.79
CA GLU A 28 5.78 5.86 -0.36
C GLU A 28 6.99 5.49 0.47
N LEU A 29 7.73 4.45 0.08
CA LEU A 29 8.80 3.89 0.89
C LEU A 29 9.96 4.86 1.11
N VAL A 30 10.39 5.58 0.04
CA VAL A 30 11.55 6.49 0.14
C VAL A 30 11.31 7.63 1.15
N PRO A 31 10.15 8.34 1.14
CA PRO A 31 9.82 9.28 2.21
C PRO A 31 9.81 8.65 3.60
N LEU A 32 9.24 7.45 3.77
CA LEU A 32 9.20 6.78 5.08
C LEU A 32 10.60 6.42 5.61
N LEU A 33 11.51 6.01 4.72
CA LEU A 33 12.91 5.75 5.06
C LEU A 33 13.64 7.05 5.43
N ARG A 34 13.50 8.10 4.61
CA ARG A 34 14.11 9.41 4.84
C ARG A 34 13.67 9.99 6.18
N ASP A 35 12.40 9.89 6.50
CA ASP A 35 11.85 10.43 7.74
C ASP A 35 12.07 9.46 8.94
N GLY A 36 12.72 8.30 8.71
CA GLY A 36 13.06 7.31 9.72
C GLY A 36 11.84 6.66 10.38
N ILE A 37 10.70 6.61 9.68
CA ILE A 37 9.49 5.91 10.11
C ILE A 37 9.64 4.42 9.86
N VAL A 38 10.19 4.06 8.69
CA VAL A 38 10.60 2.71 8.33
C VAL A 38 12.11 2.61 8.40
N ARG A 39 12.62 1.48 8.86
CA ARG A 39 14.04 1.14 8.81
C ARG A 39 14.21 -0.11 7.98
N ALA A 40 15.20 -0.12 7.10
CA ALA A 40 15.53 -1.26 6.27
C ALA A 40 17.05 -1.40 6.15
N GLU A 41 17.53 -2.63 6.23
CA GLU A 41 18.91 -2.99 5.91
C GLU A 41 19.06 -3.26 4.41
N LYS A 42 18.00 -3.83 3.80
CA LYS A 42 17.96 -4.21 2.39
C LYS A 42 16.68 -3.73 1.72
N LEU A 43 16.78 -3.35 0.47
CA LEU A 43 15.65 -3.08 -0.42
C LEU A 43 15.57 -4.18 -1.47
N VAL A 44 14.37 -4.75 -1.65
CA VAL A 44 14.09 -5.75 -2.68
C VAL A 44 13.38 -5.06 -3.83
N GLU A 45 14.08 -4.85 -4.95
CA GLU A 45 13.52 -4.18 -6.12
C GLU A 45 12.47 -5.06 -6.81
N LEU A 46 11.28 -4.51 -7.07
CA LEU A 46 10.15 -5.25 -7.64
C LEU A 46 9.87 -4.89 -9.10
N ARG A 47 10.56 -3.90 -9.66
CA ARG A 47 10.24 -3.30 -10.97
C ARG A 47 10.11 -4.32 -12.10
N ASP A 48 11.04 -5.26 -12.17
CA ASP A 48 11.14 -6.20 -13.28
C ASP A 48 10.56 -7.58 -12.97
N VAL A 49 10.00 -7.77 -11.77
CA VAL A 49 9.51 -9.08 -11.32
C VAL A 49 8.03 -9.12 -10.96
N VAL A 50 7.40 -7.95 -10.81
CA VAL A 50 5.95 -7.84 -10.59
C VAL A 50 5.28 -7.47 -11.91
N PRO A 51 4.22 -8.20 -12.34
CA PRO A 51 3.51 -7.91 -13.58
C PRO A 51 3.03 -6.46 -13.68
N ARG A 52 3.08 -5.88 -14.88
CA ARG A 52 2.62 -4.50 -15.18
C ARG A 52 1.51 -4.49 -16.22
N GLU A 53 1.31 -5.58 -16.91
CA GLU A 53 0.40 -5.70 -18.02
C GLU A 53 -1.05 -5.57 -17.57
N VAL A 54 -1.88 -4.98 -18.43
CA VAL A 54 -3.34 -4.96 -18.32
C VAL A 54 -3.89 -5.92 -19.38
N GLU A 55 -4.52 -7.01 -18.93
CA GLU A 55 -5.07 -8.05 -19.80
C GLU A 55 -6.54 -8.31 -19.44
N GLY A 56 -7.45 -7.68 -20.18
CA GLY A 56 -8.89 -7.77 -19.92
C GLY A 56 -9.23 -7.23 -18.53
N ALA A 57 -9.73 -8.11 -17.65
CA ALA A 57 -10.06 -7.74 -16.26
C ALA A 57 -8.88 -7.91 -15.27
N ARG A 58 -7.68 -8.24 -15.75
CA ARG A 58 -6.49 -8.39 -14.91
C ARG A 58 -5.58 -7.18 -15.05
N ILE A 59 -5.11 -6.68 -13.92
CA ILE A 59 -4.20 -5.54 -13.85
C ILE A 59 -3.02 -5.97 -13.01
N GLY A 60 -1.82 -5.94 -13.57
CA GLY A 60 -0.60 -6.24 -12.86
C GLY A 60 -0.31 -5.20 -11.77
N ALA A 61 0.12 -5.65 -10.59
CA ALA A 61 0.37 -4.78 -9.45
C ALA A 61 1.51 -3.78 -9.69
N GLY A 62 2.38 -4.04 -10.67
CA GLY A 62 3.45 -3.14 -11.12
C GLY A 62 2.99 -2.04 -12.08
N ALA A 63 1.76 -2.08 -12.62
CA ALA A 63 1.21 -1.02 -13.46
C ALA A 63 1.22 0.32 -12.68
N THR A 64 1.66 1.39 -13.33
CA THR A 64 1.67 2.71 -12.70
C THR A 64 0.29 3.36 -12.74
N LEU A 65 0.01 4.24 -11.80
CA LEU A 65 -1.25 4.98 -11.80
C LEU A 65 -1.40 5.85 -13.05
N ALA A 66 -0.28 6.34 -13.62
CA ALA A 66 -0.29 7.12 -14.87
C ALA A 66 -0.64 6.26 -16.08
N GLU A 67 -0.21 5.00 -16.15
CA GLU A 67 -0.64 4.05 -17.19
C GLU A 67 -2.14 3.77 -17.08
N LEU A 68 -2.62 3.52 -15.84
CA LEU A 68 -4.00 3.17 -15.59
C LEU A 68 -4.98 4.34 -15.79
N GLU A 69 -4.62 5.58 -15.50
CA GLU A 69 -5.52 6.74 -15.66
C GLU A 69 -5.93 6.97 -17.12
N VAL A 70 -5.12 6.54 -18.08
CA VAL A 70 -5.36 6.73 -19.52
C VAL A 70 -5.78 5.46 -20.25
N ASP A 71 -5.76 4.30 -19.62
CA ASP A 71 -6.09 3.03 -20.28
C ASP A 71 -7.61 2.89 -20.48
N PRO A 72 -8.10 2.90 -21.74
CA PRO A 72 -9.52 2.81 -22.03
C PRO A 72 -10.12 1.42 -21.75
N THR A 73 -9.31 0.40 -21.52
CA THR A 73 -9.76 -1.00 -21.35
C THR A 73 -10.21 -1.28 -19.91
N ILE A 74 -9.81 -0.46 -18.95
CA ILE A 74 -10.23 -0.62 -17.55
C ILE A 74 -11.46 0.25 -17.21
N PRO A 75 -12.23 -0.08 -16.16
CA PRO A 75 -13.42 0.66 -15.77
C PRO A 75 -13.13 2.15 -15.50
N GLN A 76 -14.02 3.02 -15.95
CA GLN A 76 -13.89 4.48 -15.81
C GLN A 76 -13.67 4.91 -14.36
N VAL A 77 -14.38 4.31 -13.40
CA VAL A 77 -14.24 4.64 -11.98
C VAL A 77 -12.80 4.41 -11.47
N LEU A 78 -12.12 3.37 -11.97
CA LEU A 78 -10.73 3.11 -11.59
C LEU A 78 -9.79 4.12 -12.25
N ARG A 79 -10.01 4.47 -13.52
CA ARG A 79 -9.23 5.52 -14.21
C ARG A 79 -9.33 6.86 -13.48
N GLU A 80 -10.54 7.25 -13.11
CA GLU A 80 -10.79 8.49 -12.35
C GLU A 80 -10.11 8.47 -10.98
N ALA A 81 -10.19 7.35 -10.26
CA ALA A 81 -9.49 7.18 -8.98
C ALA A 81 -7.96 7.29 -9.14
N CYS A 82 -7.39 6.71 -10.20
CA CYS A 82 -5.97 6.85 -10.50
C CYS A 82 -5.61 8.30 -10.84
N ALA A 83 -6.42 9.00 -11.65
CA ALA A 83 -6.18 10.38 -12.07
C ALA A 83 -6.25 11.38 -10.91
N LEU A 84 -7.08 11.11 -9.89
CA LEU A 84 -7.21 11.93 -8.69
C LEU A 84 -6.12 11.65 -7.64
N ALA A 85 -5.47 10.49 -7.72
CA ALA A 85 -4.43 10.13 -6.78
C ALA A 85 -3.14 10.91 -7.03
N ALA A 86 -2.63 11.60 -6.01
CA ALA A 86 -1.34 12.30 -6.01
C ALA A 86 -1.13 13.30 -7.20
N SER A 87 0.13 13.68 -7.45
CA SER A 87 0.49 14.51 -8.61
C SER A 87 0.83 13.64 -9.84
N PRO A 88 0.77 14.20 -11.07
CA PRO A 88 1.18 13.47 -12.29
C PRO A 88 2.58 12.85 -12.18
N GLN A 89 3.54 13.58 -11.59
CA GLN A 89 4.91 13.09 -11.39
C GLN A 89 4.97 11.89 -10.44
N LEU A 90 4.16 11.90 -9.39
CA LEU A 90 4.07 10.77 -8.48
C LEU A 90 3.35 9.58 -9.13
N ARG A 91 2.28 9.82 -9.91
CA ARG A 91 1.55 8.75 -10.61
C ARG A 91 2.42 8.00 -11.61
N SER A 92 3.36 8.67 -12.28
CA SER A 92 4.28 8.03 -13.23
C SER A 92 5.24 7.02 -12.58
N MET A 93 5.38 7.07 -11.26
CA MET A 93 6.23 6.16 -10.48
C MET A 93 5.44 5.25 -9.53
N SER A 94 4.29 5.72 -9.05
CA SER A 94 3.44 4.95 -8.13
C SER A 94 2.82 3.76 -8.83
N THR A 95 3.07 2.56 -8.32
CA THR A 95 2.45 1.34 -8.82
C THR A 95 1.11 1.06 -8.13
N LEU A 96 0.21 0.33 -8.79
CA LEU A 96 -1.07 -0.05 -8.22
C LEU A 96 -0.87 -0.84 -6.91
N GLY A 97 -0.04 -1.87 -6.91
CA GLY A 97 0.25 -2.66 -5.71
C GLY A 97 0.84 -1.83 -4.57
N GLY A 98 1.77 -0.93 -4.88
CA GLY A 98 2.32 0.01 -3.91
C GLY A 98 1.28 0.98 -3.36
N ASN A 99 0.34 1.43 -4.20
CA ASN A 99 -0.75 2.30 -3.78
C ASN A 99 -1.75 1.57 -2.86
N LEU A 100 -2.08 0.30 -3.16
CA LEU A 100 -2.94 -0.54 -2.32
C LEU A 100 -2.34 -0.80 -0.92
N LEU A 101 -1.01 -0.82 -0.81
CA LEU A 101 -0.28 -1.09 0.43
C LEU A 101 0.29 0.17 1.10
N GLN A 102 -0.05 1.36 0.62
CA GLN A 102 0.47 2.59 1.18
C GLN A 102 0.08 2.77 2.65
N ALA A 103 0.97 3.38 3.42
CA ALA A 103 0.74 3.66 4.82
C ALA A 103 -0.25 4.83 5.02
N THR A 104 -0.82 4.91 6.21
CA THR A 104 -1.71 6.00 6.59
C THR A 104 -1.09 7.38 6.39
N ARG A 105 -1.91 8.39 6.09
CA ARG A 105 -1.52 9.82 6.05
C ARG A 105 -1.64 10.51 7.40
N CYS A 106 -2.03 9.79 8.45
CA CYS A 106 -2.16 10.32 9.80
C CYS A 106 -0.87 11.02 10.24
N TRP A 107 -0.94 12.31 10.52
CA TRP A 107 0.25 13.08 10.94
C TRP A 107 0.79 12.64 12.29
N TYR A 108 -0.05 12.18 13.23
CA TYR A 108 0.44 11.64 14.50
C TYR A 108 1.34 10.43 14.29
N TRP A 109 0.95 9.51 13.39
CA TRP A 109 1.78 8.37 13.05
C TRP A 109 3.06 8.80 12.33
N ARG A 110 2.94 9.70 11.33
CA ARG A 110 4.10 10.16 10.54
C ARG A 110 5.07 11.02 11.33
N LEU A 111 4.61 11.76 12.33
CA LEU A 111 5.45 12.52 13.26
C LEU A 111 5.93 11.68 14.45
N LYS A 112 5.72 10.36 14.43
CA LYS A 112 6.21 9.40 15.41
C LYS A 112 5.67 9.63 16.83
N PHE A 113 4.47 10.18 16.96
CA PHE A 113 3.81 10.21 18.26
C PHE A 113 3.66 8.76 18.76
N PRO A 114 3.73 8.51 20.08
CA PRO A 114 3.50 7.20 20.65
C PRO A 114 2.00 6.84 20.58
N CYS A 115 1.47 6.81 19.37
CA CYS A 115 0.08 6.48 19.09
C CYS A 115 -0.10 4.97 18.96
N TYR A 116 -1.35 4.52 18.88
CA TYR A 116 -1.71 3.11 18.81
C TYR A 116 -0.94 2.34 17.70
N LEU A 117 -0.82 2.90 16.49
CA LEU A 117 -0.05 2.26 15.40
C LEU A 117 1.47 2.34 15.56
N ASN A 118 1.98 3.23 16.44
CA ASN A 118 3.40 3.34 16.79
C ASN A 118 3.74 2.66 18.12
N GLY A 119 2.92 1.68 18.56
CA GLY A 119 3.18 0.88 19.75
C GLY A 119 2.68 1.48 21.07
N GLY A 120 2.06 2.66 21.07
CA GLY A 120 1.39 3.25 22.23
C GLY A 120 -0.02 2.69 22.44
N ASP A 121 -0.74 3.23 23.42
CA ASP A 121 -2.05 2.71 23.84
C ASP A 121 -3.22 3.62 23.45
N VAL A 122 -2.93 4.81 22.91
CA VAL A 122 -3.95 5.80 22.59
C VAL A 122 -3.89 6.25 21.14
N CYS A 123 -5.05 6.67 20.61
CA CYS A 123 -5.13 7.37 19.34
C CYS A 123 -5.22 8.88 19.61
N HIS A 124 -4.12 9.61 19.39
CA HIS A 124 -4.06 11.05 19.65
C HIS A 124 -5.03 11.85 18.78
N ALA A 125 -5.44 11.35 17.61
CA ALA A 125 -6.41 12.01 16.77
C ALA A 125 -7.78 12.16 17.44
N LYS A 126 -8.20 11.20 18.28
CA LYS A 126 -9.52 11.22 18.92
C LYS A 126 -9.74 12.41 19.86
N ALA A 127 -8.68 12.85 20.53
CA ALA A 127 -8.73 13.99 21.45
C ALA A 127 -8.06 15.26 20.89
N GLY A 128 -7.44 15.16 19.72
CA GLY A 128 -6.67 16.22 19.10
C GLY A 128 -7.24 16.67 17.76
N GLN A 129 -6.33 17.03 16.84
CA GLN A 129 -6.70 17.41 15.47
C GLN A 129 -7.09 16.16 14.68
N HIS A 130 -8.32 16.11 14.18
CA HIS A 130 -8.88 14.92 13.53
C HIS A 130 -9.66 15.19 12.23
N ARG A 131 -9.57 16.38 11.68
CA ARG A 131 -10.34 16.80 10.50
C ARG A 131 -10.24 15.83 9.32
N GLU A 132 -9.06 15.22 9.10
CA GLU A 132 -8.77 14.31 8.00
C GLU A 132 -8.78 12.83 8.44
N HIS A 133 -9.44 12.51 9.54
CA HIS A 133 -9.47 11.17 10.11
C HIS A 133 -10.84 10.49 9.92
N ALA A 134 -10.85 9.17 10.07
CA ALA A 134 -12.06 8.36 9.92
C ALA A 134 -13.10 8.67 11.02
N ILE A 135 -14.37 8.80 10.62
CA ILE A 135 -15.50 8.98 11.54
C ILE A 135 -16.21 7.66 11.87
N PHE A 136 -15.96 6.60 11.09
CA PHE A 136 -16.48 5.24 11.30
C PHE A 136 -15.34 4.26 11.48
N GLY A 137 -15.58 3.13 12.17
CA GLY A 137 -14.59 2.07 12.36
C GLY A 137 -13.30 2.55 13.02
N ASN A 138 -13.39 3.45 13.98
CA ASN A 138 -12.25 4.14 14.56
C ASN A 138 -11.99 3.79 16.03
N GLU A 139 -12.47 2.65 16.51
CA GLU A 139 -12.45 2.26 17.93
C GLU A 139 -11.04 2.29 18.53
N ARG A 140 -10.04 1.80 17.80
CA ARG A 140 -8.63 1.79 18.24
C ARG A 140 -7.80 2.87 17.55
N CYS A 141 -8.02 3.09 16.25
CA CYS A 141 -7.26 4.01 15.43
C CYS A 141 -8.18 4.75 14.47
N ALA A 142 -8.12 6.07 14.44
CA ALA A 142 -8.93 6.89 13.55
C ALA A 142 -8.26 7.14 12.18
N SER A 143 -7.18 6.45 11.83
CA SER A 143 -6.56 6.64 10.53
C SER A 143 -7.39 5.98 9.42
N ALA A 144 -7.65 6.73 8.33
CA ALA A 144 -8.25 6.19 7.13
C ALA A 144 -7.17 5.56 6.23
N HIS A 145 -7.54 4.54 5.45
CA HIS A 145 -6.68 4.03 4.38
C HIS A 145 -6.69 5.02 3.20
N PRO A 146 -5.55 5.47 2.69
CA PRO A 146 -5.50 6.63 1.80
C PRO A 146 -5.53 6.28 0.30
N SER A 147 -5.90 5.05 -0.10
CA SER A 147 -5.89 4.62 -1.49
C SER A 147 -7.24 4.87 -2.18
N ASP A 148 -7.31 5.86 -3.08
CA ASP A 148 -8.47 6.08 -3.94
C ASP A 148 -8.71 4.89 -4.89
N PRO A 149 -7.69 4.33 -5.58
CA PRO A 149 -7.83 3.10 -6.36
C PRO A 149 -8.37 1.91 -5.56
N ALA A 150 -8.04 1.78 -4.27
CA ALA A 150 -8.60 0.72 -3.45
C ALA A 150 -10.11 0.85 -3.29
N ALA A 151 -10.63 2.07 -3.07
CA ALA A 151 -12.07 2.30 -2.95
C ALA A 151 -12.80 1.95 -4.25
N ALA A 152 -12.26 2.36 -5.41
CA ALA A 152 -12.81 2.00 -6.72
C ALA A 152 -12.80 0.49 -6.97
N LEU A 153 -11.69 -0.18 -6.69
CA LEU A 153 -11.55 -1.63 -6.86
C LEU A 153 -12.47 -2.42 -5.91
N LEU A 154 -12.67 -1.95 -4.68
CA LEU A 154 -13.63 -2.55 -3.75
C LEU A 154 -15.07 -2.44 -4.27
N ALA A 155 -15.45 -1.28 -4.81
CA ALA A 155 -16.76 -1.08 -5.42
C ALA A 155 -16.99 -1.97 -6.65
N LEU A 156 -15.93 -2.30 -7.38
CA LEU A 156 -15.94 -3.23 -8.52
C LEU A 156 -15.91 -4.71 -8.10
N GLY A 157 -15.85 -5.03 -6.82
CA GLY A 157 -15.74 -6.41 -6.33
C GLY A 157 -14.42 -7.09 -6.71
N ALA A 158 -13.34 -6.33 -6.81
CA ALA A 158 -12.04 -6.83 -7.25
C ALA A 158 -11.49 -7.93 -6.34
N ARG A 159 -10.74 -8.84 -6.95
CA ARG A 159 -9.96 -9.87 -6.27
C ARG A 159 -8.47 -9.52 -6.36
N LEU A 160 -7.73 -9.90 -5.35
CA LEU A 160 -6.29 -9.73 -5.25
C LEU A 160 -5.60 -11.06 -5.45
N ARG A 161 -4.57 -11.11 -6.30
CA ARG A 161 -3.65 -12.24 -6.42
C ARG A 161 -2.33 -11.90 -5.71
N THR A 162 -1.88 -12.81 -4.87
CA THR A 162 -0.58 -12.75 -4.22
C THR A 162 0.31 -13.89 -4.72
N THR A 163 1.55 -13.91 -4.31
CA THR A 163 2.49 -15.02 -4.60
C THR A 163 2.02 -16.37 -4.07
N THR A 164 1.00 -16.44 -3.22
CA THR A 164 0.54 -17.69 -2.60
C THR A 164 -0.93 -18.00 -2.76
N ARG A 165 -1.78 -16.99 -2.91
CA ARG A 165 -3.25 -17.19 -2.97
C ARG A 165 -3.96 -16.04 -3.66
N GLU A 166 -5.22 -16.28 -4.00
CA GLU A 166 -6.17 -15.25 -4.39
C GLU A 166 -7.19 -15.04 -3.26
N LEU A 167 -7.61 -13.77 -3.07
CA LEU A 167 -8.59 -13.38 -2.07
C LEU A 167 -9.40 -12.17 -2.57
N PRO A 168 -10.62 -11.95 -2.06
CA PRO A 168 -11.32 -10.69 -2.28
C PRO A 168 -10.47 -9.51 -1.79
N LEU A 169 -10.43 -8.40 -2.53
CA LEU A 169 -9.66 -7.22 -2.09
C LEU A 169 -10.13 -6.70 -0.73
N ALA A 170 -11.41 -6.87 -0.39
CA ALA A 170 -11.95 -6.50 0.92
C ALA A 170 -11.23 -7.20 2.09
N GLU A 171 -10.72 -8.40 1.88
CA GLU A 171 -9.98 -9.15 2.91
C GLU A 171 -8.53 -8.69 3.09
N LEU A 172 -8.02 -7.82 2.20
CA LEU A 172 -6.70 -7.21 2.36
C LEU A 172 -6.70 -6.21 3.52
N TYR A 173 -7.78 -5.48 3.73
CA TYR A 173 -7.84 -4.41 4.72
C TYR A 173 -8.50 -4.88 6.00
N ARG A 174 -7.97 -4.41 7.14
CA ARG A 174 -8.52 -4.72 8.45
C ARG A 174 -8.35 -3.54 9.40
N LEU A 175 -9.22 -3.48 10.39
CA LEU A 175 -9.06 -2.57 11.49
C LEU A 175 -8.01 -3.14 12.46
N PRO A 176 -7.11 -2.31 13.00
CA PRO A 176 -6.12 -2.78 13.96
C PRO A 176 -6.80 -3.19 15.28
N THR A 177 -6.32 -4.30 15.85
CA THR A 177 -6.76 -4.84 17.14
C THR A 177 -5.60 -4.81 18.14
N ASP A 178 -5.88 -5.17 19.41
CA ASP A 178 -4.83 -5.23 20.43
C ASP A 178 -3.80 -6.34 20.15
N ASP A 179 -4.23 -7.42 19.51
CA ASP A 179 -3.37 -8.54 19.13
C ASP A 179 -2.61 -8.29 17.82
N ASP A 180 -3.19 -7.52 16.91
CA ASP A 180 -2.60 -7.23 15.61
C ASP A 180 -2.88 -5.80 15.17
N ARG A 181 -1.85 -4.97 15.18
CA ARG A 181 -1.91 -3.54 14.83
C ARG A 181 -1.71 -3.25 13.34
N ASN A 182 -1.52 -4.29 12.52
CA ASN A 182 -1.43 -4.12 11.07
C ASN A 182 -2.79 -3.75 10.48
N VAL A 183 -2.78 -2.84 9.52
CA VAL A 183 -3.98 -2.39 8.79
C VAL A 183 -4.20 -3.16 7.49
N THR A 184 -3.31 -4.07 7.14
CA THR A 184 -3.44 -5.00 6.00
C THR A 184 -3.18 -6.43 6.44
N ALA A 185 -3.85 -7.38 5.76
CA ALA A 185 -3.73 -8.82 5.99
C ALA A 185 -2.70 -9.47 5.05
N LEU A 186 -1.88 -8.69 4.34
CA LEU A 186 -0.80 -9.25 3.55
C LEU A 186 0.25 -9.84 4.48
N GLU A 187 0.48 -11.14 4.34
CA GLU A 187 1.43 -11.86 5.16
C GLU A 187 2.87 -11.40 4.87
N PRO A 188 3.76 -11.38 5.88
CA PRO A 188 5.17 -11.08 5.68
C PRO A 188 5.78 -11.97 4.57
N GLY A 189 6.62 -11.40 3.73
CA GLY A 189 7.24 -12.13 2.63
C GLY A 189 6.31 -12.46 1.46
N LYS A 190 5.11 -11.88 1.38
CA LYS A 190 4.21 -12.04 0.24
C LYS A 190 4.15 -10.77 -0.59
N LEU A 191 3.92 -10.95 -1.90
CA LEU A 191 3.77 -9.87 -2.87
C LEU A 191 2.38 -9.91 -3.49
N ILE A 192 1.87 -8.74 -3.87
CA ILE A 192 0.74 -8.59 -4.80
C ILE A 192 1.29 -8.69 -6.23
N LEU A 193 0.61 -9.45 -7.07
CA LEU A 193 0.99 -9.71 -8.46
C LEU A 193 0.08 -9.00 -9.46
#